data_2196776b47713880e1b0c1691c1c0855
#
_entry.id   2196776b47713880e1b0c1691c1c0855
#
_cell.length_a   1.000
_cell.length_b   1.000
_cell.length_c   1.000
_cell.angle_alpha   90.00
_cell.angle_beta   90.00
_cell.angle_gamma   90.00
#
_symmetry.space_group_name_H-M   'P 1'
#
loop_
_entity.id
_entity.type
_entity.pdbx_description
1 polymer ?
#
loop_
_entity_poly.entity_id
_entity_poly.type
_entity_poly.pdbx_seq_one_letter_code
_entity_poly.pdbx_strand_id
1 'polypeptide(L)'
;GGLKFDVAALLYINSLYILLVLLPLPLKYSPGYQKNAKWVFLISNSIGAGLNIMDYAYYPFTLKRTTGTIFSQFSNEQNFAGLLFNFLVDYWYLLFLFVGLIYVMAKLYDRIQVVRPEAIRWSFYGIQFLALLFVAFLFVGGVRGGWAHSTRPITLSNAGDYVKAPEEMNIVLNTPFSMLKTLKAIALKEVDFYTSEALNKI
;
A
#
# COMPACT_ATOMS: atom_id res chain seq x y z
N GLY A 1 14.67 -7.77 -8.09
CA GLY A 1 14.37 -7.58 -6.63
C GLY A 1 13.05 -6.87 -6.41
N GLY A 2 12.82 -5.71 -7.04
CA GLY A 2 11.67 -4.83 -6.80
C GLY A 2 10.30 -5.50 -6.90
N LEU A 3 10.11 -6.39 -7.85
CA LEU A 3 8.83 -7.08 -8.08
C LEU A 3 8.24 -7.76 -6.81
N LYS A 4 9.09 -8.30 -5.92
CA LYS A 4 8.61 -8.92 -4.67
C LYS A 4 7.95 -7.91 -3.75
N PHE A 5 8.52 -6.71 -3.66
CA PHE A 5 7.98 -5.61 -2.85
C PHE A 5 6.70 -5.04 -3.47
N ASP A 6 6.65 -4.95 -4.80
CA ASP A 6 5.47 -4.50 -5.53
C ASP A 6 4.29 -5.47 -5.35
N VAL A 7 4.54 -6.77 -5.51
CA VAL A 7 3.52 -7.82 -5.28
C VAL A 7 3.04 -7.78 -3.83
N ALA A 8 3.94 -7.68 -2.85
CA ALA A 8 3.56 -7.60 -1.45
C ALA A 8 2.72 -6.35 -1.16
N ALA A 9 3.10 -5.18 -1.70
CA ALA A 9 2.32 -3.95 -1.55
C ALA A 9 0.92 -4.06 -2.14
N LEU A 10 0.81 -4.56 -3.38
CA LEU A 10 -0.46 -4.77 -4.05
C LEU A 10 -1.38 -5.73 -3.28
N LEU A 11 -0.83 -6.83 -2.76
CA LEU A 11 -1.59 -7.78 -1.96
C LEU A 11 -2.08 -7.16 -0.64
N TYR A 12 -1.22 -6.42 0.07
CA TYR A 12 -1.63 -5.72 1.30
C TYR A 12 -2.75 -4.71 1.03
N ILE A 13 -2.58 -3.84 0.03
CA ILE A 13 -3.53 -2.78 -0.32
C ILE A 13 -4.88 -3.38 -0.75
N ASN A 14 -4.84 -4.45 -1.53
CA ASN A 14 -6.03 -5.10 -2.07
C ASN A 14 -6.57 -6.25 -1.20
N SER A 15 -6.04 -6.49 0.00
CA SER A 15 -6.42 -7.62 0.84
C SER A 15 -7.92 -7.68 1.11
N LEU A 16 -8.54 -6.55 1.45
CA LEU A 16 -9.98 -6.45 1.67
C LEU A 16 -10.78 -6.72 0.39
N TYR A 17 -10.36 -6.16 -0.74
CA TYR A 17 -11.00 -6.38 -2.04
C TYR A 17 -10.93 -7.86 -2.44
N ILE A 18 -9.75 -8.48 -2.32
CA ILE A 18 -9.52 -9.90 -2.61
C ILE A 18 -10.46 -10.75 -1.74
N LEU A 19 -10.54 -10.46 -0.45
CA LEU A 19 -11.44 -11.17 0.46
C LEU A 19 -12.90 -11.04 0.02
N LEU A 20 -13.37 -9.82 -0.29
CA LEU A 20 -14.75 -9.58 -0.73
C LEU A 20 -15.08 -10.40 -1.99
N VAL A 21 -14.19 -10.43 -2.97
CA VAL A 21 -14.44 -11.17 -4.23
C VAL A 21 -14.46 -12.68 -4.02
N LEU A 22 -13.64 -13.19 -3.09
CA LEU A 22 -13.48 -14.64 -2.87
C LEU A 22 -14.50 -15.22 -1.89
N LEU A 23 -15.15 -14.41 -1.06
CA LEU A 23 -16.15 -14.92 -0.12
C LEU A 23 -17.20 -15.78 -0.85
N PRO A 24 -17.51 -16.98 -0.34
CA PRO A 24 -18.48 -17.90 -0.94
C PRO A 24 -19.93 -17.44 -0.69
N LEU A 25 -20.21 -16.16 -0.93
CA LEU A 25 -21.52 -15.56 -0.70
C LEU A 25 -22.23 -15.33 -2.03
N PRO A 26 -23.46 -15.86 -2.21
CA PRO A 26 -24.27 -15.56 -3.39
C PRO A 26 -24.56 -14.07 -3.56
N LEU A 27 -24.53 -13.32 -2.45
CA LEU A 27 -24.74 -11.87 -2.41
C LEU A 27 -23.75 -11.09 -3.28
N LYS A 28 -22.55 -11.65 -3.53
CA LYS A 28 -21.51 -11.01 -4.34
C LYS A 28 -21.95 -10.71 -5.79
N TYR A 29 -22.98 -11.39 -6.28
CA TYR A 29 -23.55 -11.14 -7.60
C TYR A 29 -24.61 -10.02 -7.60
N SER A 30 -24.97 -9.45 -6.46
CA SER A 30 -25.91 -8.35 -6.39
C SER A 30 -25.27 -7.04 -6.85
N PRO A 31 -26.02 -6.15 -7.53
CA PRO A 31 -25.50 -4.87 -8.02
C PRO A 31 -24.93 -3.99 -6.88
N GLY A 32 -25.59 -4.00 -5.71
CA GLY A 32 -25.14 -3.23 -4.55
C GLY A 32 -23.79 -3.73 -4.02
N TYR A 33 -23.60 -5.05 -3.93
CA TYR A 33 -22.34 -5.63 -3.50
C TYR A 33 -21.20 -5.30 -4.47
N GLN A 34 -21.45 -5.43 -5.79
CA GLN A 34 -20.48 -5.12 -6.82
C GLN A 34 -20.09 -3.64 -6.81
N LYS A 35 -21.05 -2.74 -6.56
CA LYS A 35 -20.77 -1.31 -6.39
C LYS A 35 -19.87 -1.06 -5.18
N ASN A 36 -20.13 -1.70 -4.04
CA ASN A 36 -19.29 -1.56 -2.85
C ASN A 36 -17.88 -2.15 -3.08
N ALA A 37 -17.78 -3.33 -3.71
CA ALA A 37 -16.50 -3.93 -4.06
C ALA A 37 -15.69 -3.03 -5.01
N LYS A 38 -16.34 -2.38 -5.98
CA LYS A 38 -15.72 -1.38 -6.85
C LYS A 38 -15.16 -0.21 -6.05
N TRP A 39 -15.92 0.33 -5.08
CA TRP A 39 -15.43 1.42 -4.24
C TRP A 39 -14.24 1.02 -3.39
N VAL A 40 -14.28 -0.18 -2.78
CA VAL A 40 -13.14 -0.71 -2.02
C VAL A 40 -11.91 -0.83 -2.92
N PHE A 41 -12.05 -1.38 -4.13
CA PHE A 41 -10.97 -1.47 -5.12
C PHE A 41 -10.41 -0.08 -5.46
N LEU A 42 -11.28 0.86 -5.82
CA LEU A 42 -10.86 2.20 -6.23
C LEU A 42 -10.15 2.95 -5.10
N ILE A 43 -10.73 2.95 -3.89
CA ILE A 43 -10.13 3.64 -2.73
C ILE A 43 -8.76 3.05 -2.40
N SER A 44 -8.68 1.72 -2.28
CA SER A 44 -7.43 1.04 -1.94
C SER A 44 -6.32 1.33 -2.95
N ASN A 45 -6.61 1.20 -4.24
CA ASN A 45 -5.62 1.43 -5.29
C ASN A 45 -5.33 2.92 -5.50
N SER A 46 -6.29 3.82 -5.26
CA SER A 46 -6.05 5.26 -5.28
C SER A 46 -5.08 5.68 -4.17
N ILE A 47 -5.20 5.11 -2.97
CA ILE A 47 -4.24 5.36 -1.89
C ILE A 47 -2.84 4.91 -2.33
N GLY A 48 -2.70 3.70 -2.87
CA GLY A 48 -1.41 3.20 -3.34
C GLY A 48 -0.80 4.03 -4.47
N ALA A 49 -1.61 4.42 -5.46
CA ALA A 49 -1.19 5.27 -6.57
C ALA A 49 -0.82 6.68 -6.07
N GLY A 50 -1.63 7.25 -5.18
CA GLY A 50 -1.37 8.55 -4.58
C GLY A 50 -0.05 8.61 -3.83
N LEU A 51 0.27 7.59 -3.03
CA LEU A 51 1.54 7.47 -2.32
C LEU A 51 2.74 7.43 -3.29
N ASN A 52 2.64 6.69 -4.39
CA ASN A 52 3.71 6.66 -5.39
C ASN A 52 3.85 7.98 -6.14
N ILE A 53 2.74 8.66 -6.47
CA ILE A 53 2.75 9.96 -7.15
C ILE A 53 3.30 11.03 -6.21
N MET A 54 2.91 11.03 -4.94
CA MET A 54 3.44 11.95 -3.94
C MET A 54 4.95 11.77 -3.78
N ASP A 55 5.41 10.53 -3.76
CA ASP A 55 6.83 10.20 -3.62
C ASP A 55 7.65 10.71 -4.82
N TYR A 56 7.07 10.71 -6.02
CA TYR A 56 7.73 11.26 -7.21
C TYR A 56 8.13 12.74 -7.03
N ALA A 57 7.28 13.53 -6.38
CA ALA A 57 7.57 14.93 -6.09
C ALA A 57 8.44 15.10 -4.83
N TYR A 58 8.33 14.20 -3.84
CA TYR A 58 9.04 14.31 -2.57
C TYR A 58 10.47 13.74 -2.61
N TYR A 59 10.68 12.69 -3.42
CA TYR A 59 11.96 11.99 -3.52
C TYR A 59 13.16 12.90 -3.89
N PRO A 60 13.06 13.86 -4.83
CA PRO A 60 14.17 14.76 -5.16
C PRO A 60 14.70 15.57 -3.97
N PHE A 61 13.84 15.84 -2.98
CA PHE A 61 14.21 16.61 -1.78
C PHE A 61 14.82 15.74 -0.68
N THR A 62 14.37 14.50 -0.56
CA THR A 62 14.76 13.64 0.56
C THR A 62 15.75 12.55 0.20
N LEU A 63 15.84 12.20 -1.08
CA LEU A 63 16.60 11.07 -1.63
C LEU A 63 16.27 9.74 -0.95
N LYS A 64 15.10 9.66 -0.34
CA LYS A 64 14.56 8.48 0.36
C LYS A 64 13.11 8.26 0.03
N ARG A 65 12.68 7.00 0.00
CA ARG A 65 11.25 6.67 -0.10
C ARG A 65 10.49 7.21 1.10
N THR A 66 9.30 7.73 0.84
CA THR A 66 8.40 8.17 1.89
C THR A 66 8.02 7.02 2.80
N THR A 67 8.11 7.24 4.10
CA THR A 67 7.81 6.27 5.15
C THR A 67 6.70 6.81 6.07
N GLY A 68 6.18 5.96 6.96
CA GLY A 68 5.13 6.34 7.91
C GLY A 68 5.49 7.50 8.84
N THR A 69 6.79 7.81 9.00
CA THR A 69 7.26 8.95 9.80
C THR A 69 6.85 10.31 9.23
N ILE A 70 6.44 10.37 7.95
CA ILE A 70 5.96 11.61 7.33
C ILE A 70 4.74 12.17 8.08
N PHE A 71 3.89 11.31 8.64
CA PHE A 71 2.70 11.77 9.39
C PHE A 71 3.09 12.52 10.66
N SER A 72 4.15 12.10 11.36
CA SER A 72 4.65 12.82 12.53
C SER A 72 5.33 14.14 12.14
N GLN A 73 6.01 14.18 11.01
CA GLN A 73 6.60 15.42 10.48
C GLN A 73 5.51 16.44 10.14
N PHE A 74 4.47 16.03 9.43
CA PHE A 74 3.36 16.91 9.07
C PHE A 74 2.52 17.38 10.27
N SER A 75 2.38 16.54 11.31
CA SER A 75 1.66 16.93 12.53
C SER A 75 2.37 18.04 13.32
N ASN A 76 3.69 18.15 13.17
CA ASN A 76 4.50 19.17 13.81
C ASN A 76 4.65 20.46 12.99
N GLU A 77 4.18 20.45 11.72
CA GLU A 77 4.31 21.59 10.81
C GLU A 77 3.20 22.61 11.04
N GLN A 78 3.57 23.82 11.51
CA GLN A 78 2.61 24.87 11.82
C GLN A 78 1.90 25.45 10.57
N ASN A 79 2.50 25.34 9.39
CA ASN A 79 1.96 25.85 8.13
C ASN A 79 1.66 24.76 7.11
N PHE A 80 1.14 23.63 7.57
CA PHE A 80 0.85 22.48 6.71
C PHE A 80 -0.08 22.82 5.53
N ALA A 81 -1.12 23.63 5.77
CA ALA A 81 -2.07 24.00 4.72
C ALA A 81 -1.41 24.84 3.60
N GLY A 82 -0.55 25.79 3.95
CA GLY A 82 0.19 26.59 2.98
C GLY A 82 1.18 25.75 2.17
N LEU A 83 1.88 24.83 2.84
CA LEU A 83 2.81 23.91 2.19
C LEU A 83 2.10 22.97 1.22
N LEU A 84 0.95 22.43 1.61
CA LEU A 84 0.11 21.60 0.74
C LEU A 84 -0.40 22.37 -0.47
N PHE A 85 -0.83 23.63 -0.27
CA PHE A 85 -1.30 24.46 -1.38
C PHE A 85 -0.17 24.76 -2.39
N ASN A 86 1.00 25.17 -1.92
CA ASN A 86 2.16 25.38 -2.79
C ASN A 86 2.54 24.10 -3.55
N PHE A 87 2.52 22.97 -2.87
CA PHE A 87 2.77 21.68 -3.49
C PHE A 87 1.76 21.36 -4.61
N LEU A 88 0.48 21.61 -4.40
CA LEU A 88 -0.56 21.42 -5.42
C LEU A 88 -0.38 22.35 -6.62
N VAL A 89 0.08 23.58 -6.39
CA VAL A 89 0.36 24.55 -7.45
C VAL A 89 1.59 24.15 -8.25
N ASP A 90 2.67 23.77 -7.58
CA ASP A 90 3.94 23.43 -8.23
C ASP A 90 3.86 22.10 -9.01
N TYR A 91 3.09 21.15 -8.49
CA TYR A 91 2.94 19.80 -9.05
C TYR A 91 1.53 19.52 -9.60
N TRP A 92 0.83 20.54 -10.09
CA TRP A 92 -0.54 20.40 -10.61
C TRP A 92 -0.70 19.27 -11.64
N TYR A 93 0.32 19.02 -12.49
CA TYR A 93 0.30 17.97 -13.49
C TYR A 93 0.23 16.55 -12.87
N LEU A 94 0.80 16.35 -11.66
CA LEU A 94 0.69 15.09 -10.93
C LEU A 94 -0.74 14.85 -10.44
N LEU A 95 -1.47 15.92 -10.09
CA LEU A 95 -2.88 15.81 -9.73
C LEU A 95 -3.72 15.34 -10.92
N PHE A 96 -3.48 15.89 -12.12
CA PHE A 96 -4.15 15.43 -13.34
C PHE A 96 -3.82 13.99 -13.68
N LEU A 97 -2.55 13.59 -13.54
CA LEU A 97 -2.12 12.20 -13.70
C LEU A 97 -2.86 11.29 -12.71
N PHE A 98 -2.96 11.67 -11.46
CA PHE A 98 -3.65 10.91 -10.42
C PHE A 98 -5.14 10.72 -10.73
N VAL A 99 -5.83 11.81 -11.06
CA VAL A 99 -7.26 11.77 -11.44
C VAL A 99 -7.46 10.93 -12.70
N GLY A 100 -6.59 11.06 -13.69
CA GLY A 100 -6.59 10.25 -14.89
C GLY A 100 -6.44 8.76 -14.62
N LEU A 101 -5.52 8.38 -13.72
CA LEU A 101 -5.34 7.00 -13.28
C LEU A 101 -6.59 6.44 -12.60
N ILE A 102 -7.21 7.20 -11.69
CA ILE A 102 -8.46 6.79 -11.04
C ILE A 102 -9.56 6.59 -12.07
N TYR A 103 -9.69 7.50 -13.02
CA TYR A 103 -10.68 7.40 -14.10
C TYR A 103 -10.47 6.14 -14.94
N VAL A 104 -9.22 5.87 -15.34
CA VAL A 104 -8.88 4.66 -16.12
C VAL A 104 -9.18 3.39 -15.32
N MET A 105 -8.79 3.33 -14.04
CA MET A 105 -9.10 2.19 -13.16
C MET A 105 -10.62 1.98 -13.05
N ALA A 106 -11.39 3.04 -12.86
CA ALA A 106 -12.84 2.95 -12.78
C ALA A 106 -13.46 2.43 -14.08
N LYS A 107 -13.00 2.92 -15.23
CA LYS A 107 -13.47 2.47 -16.56
C LYS A 107 -13.08 1.04 -16.89
N LEU A 108 -11.87 0.62 -16.49
CA LEU A 108 -11.44 -0.77 -16.67
C LEU A 108 -12.26 -1.71 -15.78
N TYR A 109 -12.53 -1.31 -14.54
CA TYR A 109 -13.37 -2.08 -13.62
C TYR A 109 -14.79 -2.28 -14.19
N ASP A 110 -15.38 -1.23 -14.80
CA ASP A 110 -16.72 -1.29 -15.36
C ASP A 110 -16.84 -2.24 -16.59
N ARG A 111 -15.71 -2.64 -17.16
CA ARG A 111 -15.71 -3.65 -18.22
C ARG A 111 -15.81 -5.09 -17.72
N ILE A 112 -15.58 -5.29 -16.40
CA ILE A 112 -15.66 -6.62 -15.79
C ILE A 112 -17.13 -6.96 -15.60
N GLN A 113 -17.59 -8.00 -16.28
CA GLN A 113 -18.95 -8.52 -16.11
C GLN A 113 -18.94 -9.70 -15.15
N VAL A 114 -19.64 -9.55 -14.04
CA VAL A 114 -19.79 -10.62 -13.06
C VAL A 114 -21.11 -11.34 -13.34
N VAL A 115 -21.00 -12.50 -13.97
CA VAL A 115 -22.18 -13.31 -14.31
C VAL A 115 -22.61 -14.16 -13.12
N ARG A 116 -23.90 -14.06 -12.73
CA ARG A 116 -24.48 -14.91 -11.69
C ARG A 116 -24.67 -16.33 -12.25
N PRO A 117 -24.24 -17.38 -11.56
CA PRO A 117 -24.53 -18.75 -11.97
C PRO A 117 -26.03 -19.02 -11.92
N GLU A 118 -26.54 -19.81 -12.89
CA GLU A 118 -27.96 -20.14 -13.02
C GLU A 118 -28.51 -20.87 -11.79
N ALA A 119 -27.70 -21.74 -11.17
CA ALA A 119 -28.06 -22.47 -9.97
C ALA A 119 -26.92 -22.43 -8.95
N ILE A 120 -27.24 -22.08 -7.71
CA ILE A 120 -26.33 -22.14 -6.58
C ILE A 120 -26.50 -23.51 -5.92
N ARG A 121 -25.65 -24.47 -6.36
CA ARG A 121 -25.61 -25.84 -5.80
C ARG A 121 -24.54 -25.94 -4.72
N TRP A 122 -24.53 -27.02 -3.98
CA TRP A 122 -23.46 -27.29 -2.99
C TRP A 122 -22.06 -27.27 -3.60
N SER A 123 -21.90 -27.71 -4.86
CA SER A 123 -20.66 -27.62 -5.61
C SER A 123 -20.13 -26.20 -5.74
N PHE A 124 -21.00 -25.19 -5.83
CA PHE A 124 -20.60 -23.77 -5.85
C PHE A 124 -19.80 -23.40 -4.60
N TYR A 125 -20.31 -23.75 -3.41
CA TYR A 125 -19.62 -23.44 -2.16
C TYR A 125 -18.29 -24.18 -2.04
N GLY A 126 -18.23 -25.46 -2.47
CA GLY A 126 -17.00 -26.25 -2.49
C GLY A 126 -15.93 -25.62 -3.39
N ILE A 127 -16.28 -25.25 -4.62
CA ILE A 127 -15.37 -24.60 -5.57
C ILE A 127 -14.89 -23.25 -5.03
N GLN A 128 -15.79 -22.43 -4.49
CA GLN A 128 -15.44 -21.12 -3.94
C GLN A 128 -14.53 -21.25 -2.72
N PHE A 129 -14.75 -22.23 -1.87
CA PHE A 129 -13.91 -22.50 -0.72
C PHE A 129 -12.50 -22.96 -1.14
N LEU A 130 -12.39 -23.86 -2.12
CA LEU A 130 -11.10 -24.25 -2.70
C LEU A 130 -10.37 -23.07 -3.34
N ALA A 131 -11.10 -22.22 -4.07
CA ALA A 131 -10.53 -21.01 -4.65
C ALA A 131 -10.02 -20.04 -3.56
N LEU A 132 -10.77 -19.89 -2.45
CA LEU A 132 -10.34 -19.08 -1.31
C LEU A 132 -9.04 -19.63 -0.69
N LEU A 133 -8.97 -20.94 -0.45
CA LEU A 133 -7.76 -21.58 0.09
C LEU A 133 -6.56 -21.42 -0.86
N PHE A 134 -6.78 -21.62 -2.15
CA PHE A 134 -5.73 -21.45 -3.16
C PHE A 134 -5.21 -20.02 -3.21
N VAL A 135 -6.10 -19.03 -3.26
CA VAL A 135 -5.69 -17.63 -3.28
C VAL A 135 -5.07 -17.22 -1.95
N ALA A 136 -5.56 -17.72 -0.80
CA ALA A 136 -4.93 -17.51 0.50
C ALA A 136 -3.50 -18.05 0.53
N PHE A 137 -3.26 -19.23 -0.03
CA PHE A 137 -1.92 -19.78 -0.17
C PHE A 137 -1.02 -18.87 -1.02
N LEU A 138 -1.50 -18.41 -2.19
CA LEU A 138 -0.76 -17.49 -3.04
C LEU A 138 -0.52 -16.14 -2.34
N PHE A 139 -1.50 -15.65 -1.61
CA PHE A 139 -1.40 -14.40 -0.85
C PHE A 139 -0.28 -14.48 0.20
N VAL A 140 -0.26 -15.55 0.99
CA VAL A 140 0.78 -15.76 2.01
C VAL A 140 2.17 -15.82 1.37
N GLY A 141 2.33 -16.57 0.27
CA GLY A 141 3.59 -16.66 -0.45
C GLY A 141 4.04 -15.31 -1.04
N GLY A 142 3.10 -14.56 -1.62
CA GLY A 142 3.37 -13.24 -2.20
C GLY A 142 3.78 -12.20 -1.14
N VAL A 143 3.08 -12.17 0.00
CA VAL A 143 3.39 -11.26 1.12
C VAL A 143 4.71 -11.61 1.81
N ARG A 144 5.04 -12.90 1.90
CA ARG A 144 6.31 -13.37 2.48
C ARG A 144 7.48 -13.29 1.50
N GLY A 145 7.21 -13.20 0.20
CA GLY A 145 8.23 -13.24 -0.85
C GLY A 145 8.74 -14.65 -1.16
N GLY A 146 8.02 -15.69 -0.73
CA GLY A 146 8.32 -17.08 -1.01
C GLY A 146 7.56 -18.05 -0.11
N TRP A 147 7.61 -19.35 -0.45
CA TRP A 147 6.90 -20.44 0.24
C TRP A 147 7.80 -21.33 1.09
N ALA A 148 9.13 -21.14 1.04
CA ALA A 148 10.03 -21.97 1.85
C ALA A 148 9.77 -21.77 3.34
N HIS A 149 9.91 -22.82 4.14
CA HIS A 149 9.70 -22.76 5.59
C HIS A 149 10.61 -21.73 6.27
N SER A 150 11.83 -21.55 5.75
CA SER A 150 12.81 -20.56 6.21
C SER A 150 12.50 -19.11 5.79
N THR A 151 11.56 -18.91 4.84
CA THR A 151 11.23 -17.57 4.34
C THR A 151 10.53 -16.75 5.43
N ARG A 152 11.16 -15.67 5.87
CA ARG A 152 10.55 -14.69 6.78
C ARG A 152 9.74 -13.67 6.00
N PRO A 153 8.73 -13.01 6.61
CA PRO A 153 8.03 -11.90 5.96
C PRO A 153 9.01 -10.84 5.49
N ILE A 154 8.80 -10.34 4.28
CA ILE A 154 9.67 -9.34 3.67
C ILE A 154 9.68 -8.06 4.52
N THR A 155 10.88 -7.52 4.75
CA THR A 155 11.13 -6.26 5.44
C THR A 155 11.84 -5.27 4.51
N LEU A 156 11.98 -4.02 4.91
CA LEU A 156 12.71 -3.01 4.13
C LEU A 156 14.18 -3.40 3.91
N SER A 157 14.81 -4.00 4.92
CA SER A 157 16.21 -4.44 4.85
C SER A 157 16.47 -5.49 3.77
N ASN A 158 15.46 -6.28 3.39
CA ASN A 158 15.63 -7.25 2.30
C ASN A 158 15.87 -6.59 0.92
N ALA A 159 15.62 -5.28 0.77
CA ALA A 159 16.00 -4.56 -0.43
C ALA A 159 17.53 -4.52 -0.61
N GLY A 160 18.29 -4.55 0.50
CA GLY A 160 19.75 -4.62 0.48
C GLY A 160 20.32 -5.87 -0.19
N ASP A 161 19.57 -6.98 -0.22
CA ASP A 161 20.00 -8.21 -0.89
C ASP A 161 20.11 -8.07 -2.42
N TYR A 162 19.58 -6.98 -3.00
CA TYR A 162 19.49 -6.76 -4.44
C TYR A 162 20.32 -5.57 -4.96
N VAL A 163 21.05 -4.88 -4.09
CA VAL A 163 21.78 -3.65 -4.39
C VAL A 163 23.19 -3.71 -3.82
N LYS A 164 24.08 -2.88 -4.36
CA LYS A 164 25.48 -2.79 -3.91
C LYS A 164 25.69 -1.66 -2.90
N ALA A 165 24.91 -0.59 -3.02
CA ALA A 165 25.00 0.57 -2.14
C ALA A 165 23.65 0.78 -1.43
N PRO A 166 23.64 1.20 -0.15
CA PRO A 166 22.41 1.40 0.63
C PRO A 166 21.43 2.38 -0.02
N GLU A 167 21.91 3.39 -0.72
CA GLU A 167 21.10 4.41 -1.41
C GLU A 167 20.24 3.79 -2.53
N GLU A 168 20.76 2.74 -3.17
CA GLU A 168 20.06 2.02 -4.25
C GLU A 168 18.84 1.22 -3.74
N MET A 169 18.73 0.96 -2.43
CA MET A 169 17.58 0.29 -1.85
C MET A 169 16.26 1.01 -2.18
N ASN A 170 16.33 2.33 -2.32
CA ASN A 170 15.17 3.15 -2.68
C ASN A 170 14.64 2.88 -4.10
N ILE A 171 15.46 2.33 -5.00
CA ILE A 171 15.04 1.93 -6.35
C ILE A 171 14.27 0.60 -6.31
N VAL A 172 14.64 -0.28 -5.39
CA VAL A 172 14.03 -1.61 -5.22
C VAL A 172 12.70 -1.53 -4.46
N LEU A 173 12.62 -0.62 -3.49
CA LEU A 173 11.43 -0.41 -2.66
C LEU A 173 10.39 0.44 -3.40
N ASN A 174 9.11 0.17 -3.13
CA ASN A 174 8.02 1.07 -3.49
C ASN A 174 7.49 1.79 -2.25
N THR A 175 6.87 2.95 -2.47
CA THR A 175 6.37 3.81 -1.39
C THR A 175 5.25 3.17 -0.57
N PRO A 176 4.22 2.54 -1.18
CA PRO A 176 3.19 1.85 -0.41
C PRO A 176 3.75 0.76 0.53
N PHE A 177 4.71 -0.04 0.08
CA PHE A 177 5.35 -1.04 0.93
C PHE A 177 6.12 -0.39 2.09
N SER A 178 6.95 0.60 1.78
CA SER A 178 7.75 1.33 2.76
C SER A 178 6.85 1.98 3.81
N MET A 179 5.75 2.62 3.39
CA MET A 179 4.76 3.22 4.25
C MET A 179 4.13 2.18 5.18
N LEU A 180 3.57 1.09 4.63
CA LEU A 180 2.90 0.04 5.41
C LEU A 180 3.82 -0.60 6.46
N LYS A 181 5.09 -0.81 6.13
CA LYS A 181 6.06 -1.42 7.05
C LYS A 181 6.56 -0.47 8.13
N THR A 182 6.42 0.84 7.93
CA THR A 182 6.90 1.86 8.88
C THR A 182 5.79 2.60 9.63
N LEU A 183 4.51 2.35 9.34
CA LEU A 183 3.38 2.97 10.04
C LEU A 183 3.43 2.80 11.57
N LYS A 184 3.98 1.68 12.05
CA LYS A 184 4.14 1.36 13.48
C LYS A 184 5.57 1.58 13.97
N ALA A 185 6.46 2.12 13.13
CA ALA A 185 7.80 2.43 13.57
C ALA A 185 7.71 3.55 14.62
N ILE A 186 8.16 3.23 15.83
CA ILE A 186 8.24 4.21 16.90
C ILE A 186 9.31 5.22 16.48
N ALA A 187 8.92 6.47 16.32
CA ALA A 187 9.89 7.56 16.20
C ALA A 187 10.84 7.49 17.41
N LEU A 188 12.13 7.63 17.15
CA LEU A 188 13.11 7.72 18.22
C LEU A 188 12.64 8.86 19.16
N LYS A 189 12.29 8.51 20.40
CA LYS A 189 11.91 9.51 21.38
C LYS A 189 13.19 10.18 21.83
N GLU A 190 13.22 11.51 21.72
CA GLU A 190 14.30 12.30 22.28
C GLU A 190 14.35 12.01 23.78
N VAL A 191 15.47 11.49 24.25
CA VAL A 191 15.67 11.18 25.67
C VAL A 191 16.64 12.22 26.18
N ASP A 192 16.12 13.12 27.01
CA ASP A 192 16.95 14.04 27.76
C ASP A 192 17.75 13.26 28.81
N PHE A 193 19.00 12.96 28.48
CA PHE A 193 19.91 12.26 29.41
C PHE A 193 20.40 13.14 30.51
N TYR A 194 20.32 14.48 30.36
CA TYR A 194 20.77 15.45 31.35
C TYR A 194 19.72 16.54 31.53
N THR A 195 19.42 16.88 32.79
CA THR A 195 18.64 18.08 33.07
C THR A 195 19.45 19.33 32.73
N SER A 196 18.79 20.42 32.34
CA SER A 196 19.43 21.71 31.96
C SER A 196 20.34 22.24 33.09
N GLU A 197 20.04 21.90 34.35
CA GLU A 197 20.88 22.24 35.50
C GLU A 197 22.17 21.42 35.59
N ALA A 198 22.18 20.20 35.09
CA ALA A 198 23.36 19.34 35.05
C ALA A 198 24.32 19.77 33.92
N LEU A 199 23.77 20.25 32.78
CA LEU A 199 24.56 20.77 31.65
C LEU A 199 25.31 22.09 32.01
N ASN A 200 24.73 22.92 32.87
CA ASN A 200 25.37 24.17 33.34
C ASN A 200 26.49 23.98 34.39
N LYS A 201 26.71 22.72 34.84
CA LYS A 201 27.77 22.39 35.80
C LYS A 201 28.99 21.71 35.17
N ILE A 202 28.96 21.45 33.84
CA ILE A 202 30.07 20.96 33.04
C ILE A 202 30.70 22.11 32.29
#